data_a6731d32226c4c14014aa9a51f10e5c1
#
_entry.id   a6731d32226c4c14014aa9a51f10e5c1
#
_cell.length_a   1.000
_cell.length_b   1.000
_cell.length_c   1.000
_cell.angle_alpha   90.00
_cell.angle_beta   90.00
_cell.angle_gamma   90.00
#
_symmetry.space_group_name_H-M   'P 1'
#
loop_
_entity.id
_entity.type
_entity.pdbx_description
1 polymer ?
#
loop_
_entity_poly.entity_id
_entity_poly.type
_entity_poly.pdbx_seq_one_letter_code
_entity_poly.pdbx_strand_id
1 'polypeptide(L)'
;MSEKALQARVDRHLEHAAMVFVLDEELGMHHGLSWTDFVLLTVLDAAGGAAPATELAHTLRTPASRLLLRLLPLEKTGLVARGADGDGKRRVTLRPQGRRLLHEARDTAANACTS
;
A
#
# COMPACT_ATOMS: atom_id res chain seq x y z
N MET A 1 -1.48 -31.54 1.52
CA MET A 1 -1.58 -30.57 2.64
C MET A 1 -2.58 -31.10 3.65
N SER A 2 -2.26 -31.03 4.92
CA SER A 2 -3.16 -31.53 5.95
C SER A 2 -4.29 -30.54 6.22
N GLU A 3 -5.40 -31.05 6.72
CA GLU A 3 -6.54 -30.24 7.17
C GLU A 3 -6.12 -29.21 8.22
N LYS A 4 -5.21 -29.63 9.10
CA LYS A 4 -4.68 -28.79 10.15
C LYS A 4 -3.90 -27.59 9.62
N ALA A 5 -3.07 -27.84 8.58
CA ALA A 5 -2.31 -26.76 7.93
C ALA A 5 -3.21 -25.80 7.19
N LEU A 6 -4.26 -26.31 6.54
CA LEU A 6 -5.25 -25.48 5.86
C LEU A 6 -5.99 -24.60 6.87
N GLN A 7 -6.47 -25.17 7.98
CA GLN A 7 -7.19 -24.43 9.01
C GLN A 7 -6.31 -23.34 9.61
N ALA A 8 -5.04 -23.64 9.89
CA ALA A 8 -4.10 -22.63 10.39
C ALA A 8 -3.92 -21.46 9.43
N ARG A 9 -3.93 -21.74 8.13
CA ARG A 9 -3.83 -20.71 7.10
C ARG A 9 -5.08 -19.83 7.07
N VAL A 10 -6.27 -20.44 7.18
CA VAL A 10 -7.53 -19.71 7.26
C VAL A 10 -7.55 -18.82 8.50
N ASP A 11 -7.14 -19.36 9.64
CA ASP A 11 -7.11 -18.60 10.90
C ASP A 11 -6.20 -17.38 10.80
N ARG A 12 -5.02 -17.52 10.20
CA ARG A 12 -4.11 -16.39 9.97
C ARG A 12 -4.71 -15.34 9.06
N HIS A 13 -5.42 -15.78 8.03
CA HIS A 13 -6.09 -14.86 7.13
C HIS A 13 -7.14 -14.04 7.88
N LEU A 14 -7.94 -14.68 8.75
CA LEU A 14 -8.98 -14.00 9.52
C LEU A 14 -8.38 -13.04 10.56
N GLU A 15 -7.28 -13.42 11.21
CA GLU A 15 -6.56 -12.53 12.12
C GLU A 15 -6.03 -11.30 11.38
N HIS A 16 -5.45 -11.51 10.20
CA HIS A 16 -4.95 -10.40 9.36
C HIS A 16 -6.10 -9.50 8.92
N ALA A 17 -7.23 -10.09 8.49
CA ALA A 17 -8.39 -9.32 8.06
C ALA A 17 -8.95 -8.46 9.20
N ALA A 18 -8.96 -8.98 10.43
CA ALA A 18 -9.40 -8.22 11.60
C ALA A 18 -8.46 -7.03 11.86
N MET A 19 -7.16 -7.23 11.73
CA MET A 19 -6.19 -6.16 11.90
C MET A 19 -6.33 -5.10 10.79
N VAL A 20 -6.51 -5.53 9.53
CA VAL A 20 -6.71 -4.62 8.41
C VAL A 20 -7.97 -3.78 8.62
N PHE A 21 -9.02 -4.37 9.16
CA PHE A 21 -10.26 -3.62 9.48
C PHE A 21 -9.97 -2.45 10.43
N VAL A 22 -9.22 -2.71 11.50
CA VAL A 22 -8.85 -1.66 12.47
C VAL A 22 -7.94 -0.61 11.82
N LEU A 23 -6.95 -1.06 11.04
CA LEU A 23 -6.03 -0.15 10.34
C LEU A 23 -6.76 0.74 9.34
N ASP A 24 -7.71 0.17 8.58
CA ASP A 24 -8.50 0.95 7.63
C ASP A 24 -9.33 2.01 8.34
N GLU A 25 -9.93 1.68 9.50
CA GLU A 25 -10.70 2.66 10.26
C GLU A 25 -9.83 3.79 10.77
N GLU A 26 -8.71 3.47 11.40
CA GLU A 26 -7.82 4.48 11.99
C GLU A 26 -7.14 5.34 10.93
N LEU A 27 -6.60 4.72 9.89
CA LEU A 27 -5.95 5.44 8.80
C LEU A 27 -6.96 6.26 7.99
N GLY A 28 -8.14 5.71 7.77
CA GLY A 28 -9.20 6.40 7.04
C GLY A 28 -9.70 7.64 7.78
N MET A 29 -9.94 7.50 9.07
CA MET A 29 -10.45 8.58 9.91
C MET A 29 -9.46 9.74 10.03
N HIS A 30 -8.19 9.43 10.24
CA HIS A 30 -7.19 10.46 10.55
C HIS A 30 -6.41 10.95 9.33
N HIS A 31 -6.29 10.14 8.27
CA HIS A 31 -5.40 10.45 7.16
C HIS A 31 -6.02 10.25 5.78
N GLY A 32 -7.23 9.71 5.71
CA GLY A 32 -7.88 9.43 4.43
C GLY A 32 -7.22 8.32 3.62
N LEU A 33 -6.49 7.42 4.28
CA LEU A 33 -5.79 6.32 3.65
C LEU A 33 -6.40 4.98 4.05
N SER A 34 -6.38 4.02 3.13
CA SER A 34 -6.59 2.61 3.48
C SER A 34 -5.26 1.98 3.87
N TRP A 35 -5.32 0.81 4.50
CA TRP A 35 -4.11 0.04 4.79
C TRP A 35 -3.35 -0.33 3.51
N THR A 36 -4.07 -0.70 2.43
CA THR A 36 -3.42 -1.00 1.16
C THR A 36 -2.73 0.21 0.55
N ASP A 37 -3.32 1.40 0.68
CA ASP A 37 -2.67 2.65 0.27
C ASP A 37 -1.40 2.89 1.06
N PHE A 38 -1.47 2.73 2.38
CA PHE A 38 -0.33 2.91 3.26
C PHE A 38 0.82 1.97 2.89
N VAL A 39 0.52 0.70 2.62
CA VAL A 39 1.53 -0.29 2.20
C VAL A 39 2.15 0.12 0.87
N LEU A 40 1.35 0.56 -0.09
CA LEU A 40 1.85 0.98 -1.40
C LEU A 40 2.82 2.16 -1.26
N LEU A 41 2.43 3.18 -0.49
CA LEU A 41 3.29 4.35 -0.25
C LEU A 41 4.57 3.96 0.49
N THR A 42 4.46 3.02 1.45
CA THR A 42 5.63 2.50 2.19
C THR A 42 6.63 1.82 1.25
N VAL A 43 6.13 0.99 0.34
CA VAL A 43 6.98 0.29 -0.64
C VAL A 43 7.68 1.29 -1.56
N LEU A 44 6.97 2.31 -2.04
CA LEU A 44 7.57 3.37 -2.87
C LEU A 44 8.64 4.13 -2.11
N ASP A 45 8.39 4.49 -0.86
CA ASP A 45 9.35 5.22 -0.04
C ASP A 45 10.62 4.38 0.18
N ALA A 46 10.46 3.09 0.46
CA ALA A 46 11.58 2.18 0.65
C ALA A 46 12.39 1.97 -0.64
N ALA A 47 11.78 2.17 -1.80
CA ALA A 47 12.45 2.06 -3.09
C ALA A 47 13.15 3.37 -3.51
N GLY A 48 13.28 4.32 -2.60
CA GLY A 48 13.89 5.62 -2.89
C GLY A 48 12.94 6.64 -3.45
N GLY A 49 11.64 6.40 -3.37
CA GLY A 49 10.59 7.33 -3.80
C GLY A 49 10.09 7.13 -5.22
N ALA A 50 10.64 6.17 -5.95
CA ALA A 50 10.17 5.85 -7.30
C ALA A 50 10.49 4.41 -7.66
N ALA A 51 9.66 3.80 -8.49
CA ALA A 51 9.88 2.43 -8.94
C ALA A 51 9.17 2.19 -10.27
N PRO A 52 9.70 1.28 -11.11
CA PRO A 52 8.94 0.81 -12.26
C PRO A 52 7.63 0.19 -11.81
N ALA A 53 6.57 0.43 -12.56
CA ALA A 53 5.25 -0.10 -12.22
C ALA A 53 5.24 -1.63 -12.12
N THR A 54 6.03 -2.31 -12.96
CA THR A 54 6.15 -3.78 -12.94
C THR A 54 6.78 -4.28 -11.64
N GLU A 55 7.81 -3.59 -11.15
CA GLU A 55 8.44 -3.96 -9.88
C GLU A 55 7.51 -3.73 -8.70
N LEU A 56 6.80 -2.61 -8.72
CA LEU A 56 5.83 -2.29 -7.68
C LEU A 56 4.72 -3.34 -7.63
N ALA A 57 4.17 -3.71 -8.78
CA ALA A 57 3.15 -4.76 -8.88
C ALA A 57 3.67 -6.10 -8.34
N HIS A 58 4.90 -6.45 -8.68
CA HIS A 58 5.54 -7.68 -8.21
C HIS A 58 5.71 -7.67 -6.69
N THR A 59 6.26 -6.60 -6.13
CA THR A 59 6.45 -6.47 -4.68
C THR A 59 5.13 -6.58 -3.93
N LEU A 60 4.08 -5.95 -4.45
CA LEU A 60 2.75 -5.98 -3.84
C LEU A 60 1.96 -7.25 -4.16
N ARG A 61 2.51 -8.16 -4.98
CA ARG A 61 1.82 -9.36 -5.44
C ARG A 61 0.44 -9.04 -6.00
N THR A 62 0.40 -8.03 -6.87
CA THR A 62 -0.83 -7.48 -7.42
C THR A 62 -0.71 -7.45 -8.95
N PRO A 63 -1.72 -7.91 -9.70
CA PRO A 63 -1.71 -7.76 -11.16
C PRO A 63 -1.65 -6.30 -11.58
N ALA A 64 -1.03 -6.04 -12.72
CA ALA A 64 -0.82 -4.68 -13.24
C ALA A 64 -2.13 -3.89 -13.36
N SER A 65 -3.21 -4.55 -13.80
CA SER A 65 -4.52 -3.90 -13.96
C SER A 65 -5.10 -3.46 -12.61
N ARG A 66 -4.92 -4.27 -11.58
CA ARG A 66 -5.41 -3.94 -10.23
C ARG A 66 -4.54 -2.86 -9.59
N LEU A 67 -3.23 -2.90 -9.84
CA LEU A 67 -2.34 -1.84 -9.38
C LEU A 67 -2.76 -0.49 -9.94
N LEU A 68 -3.09 -0.44 -11.24
CA LEU A 68 -3.56 0.80 -11.87
C LEU A 68 -4.78 1.37 -11.15
N LEU A 69 -5.74 0.51 -10.82
CA LEU A 69 -6.95 0.93 -10.11
C LEU A 69 -6.65 1.51 -8.73
N ARG A 70 -5.60 1.02 -8.07
CA ARG A 70 -5.15 1.57 -6.78
C ARG A 70 -4.40 2.89 -6.94
N LEU A 71 -3.65 3.04 -8.02
CA LEU A 71 -2.85 4.25 -8.27
C LEU A 71 -3.69 5.45 -8.67
N LEU A 72 -4.78 5.24 -9.42
CA LEU A 72 -5.58 6.35 -9.94
C LEU A 72 -6.09 7.30 -8.85
N PRO A 73 -6.71 6.83 -7.74
CA PRO A 73 -7.12 7.74 -6.67
C PRO A 73 -5.95 8.46 -6.00
N LEU A 74 -4.82 7.77 -5.83
CA LEU A 74 -3.63 8.36 -5.21
C LEU A 74 -3.01 9.43 -6.10
N GLU A 75 -3.02 9.23 -7.40
CA GLU A 75 -2.58 10.23 -8.37
C GLU A 75 -3.51 11.43 -8.35
N LYS A 76 -4.81 11.19 -8.33
CA LYS A 76 -5.82 12.25 -8.33
C LYS A 76 -5.70 13.15 -7.11
N THR A 77 -5.34 12.59 -5.96
CA THR A 77 -5.16 13.36 -4.73
C THR A 77 -3.74 13.91 -4.56
N GLY A 78 -2.86 13.70 -5.52
CA GLY A 78 -1.53 14.29 -5.53
C GLY A 78 -0.48 13.58 -4.69
N LEU A 79 -0.74 12.33 -4.30
CA LEU A 79 0.20 11.58 -3.45
C LEU A 79 1.26 10.84 -4.26
N VAL A 80 0.92 10.41 -5.47
CA VAL A 80 1.84 9.77 -6.40
C VAL A 80 1.70 10.40 -7.78
N ALA A 81 2.70 10.19 -8.64
CA ALA A 81 2.66 10.56 -10.04
C ALA A 81 3.01 9.34 -10.87
N ARG A 82 2.36 9.20 -12.01
CA ARG A 82 2.69 8.18 -12.99
C ARG A 82 3.31 8.85 -14.20
N GLY A 83 4.35 8.25 -14.75
CA GLY A 83 5.00 8.76 -15.93
C GLY A 83 5.72 7.65 -16.66
N ALA A 84 6.49 8.02 -17.67
CA ALA A 84 7.35 7.10 -18.38
C ALA A 84 8.78 7.62 -18.27
N ASP A 85 9.75 6.71 -18.15
CA ASP A 85 11.15 7.08 -18.22
C ASP A 85 11.59 7.23 -19.69
N GLY A 86 12.88 7.49 -19.91
CA GLY A 86 13.41 7.70 -21.25
C GLY A 86 13.27 6.51 -22.19
N ASP A 87 13.05 5.31 -21.64
CA ASP A 87 12.85 4.07 -22.41
C ASP A 87 11.36 3.77 -22.65
N GLY A 88 10.47 4.66 -22.25
CA GLY A 88 9.03 4.45 -22.37
C GLY A 88 8.43 3.53 -21.31
N LYS A 89 9.21 3.07 -20.33
CA LYS A 89 8.72 2.22 -19.25
C LYS A 89 7.93 3.04 -18.26
N ARG A 90 6.81 2.50 -17.81
CA ARG A 90 5.94 3.16 -16.83
C ARG A 90 6.61 3.18 -15.47
N ARG A 91 6.53 4.32 -14.82
CA ARG A 91 7.17 4.55 -13.53
C ARG A 91 6.19 5.24 -12.59
N VAL A 92 6.26 4.87 -11.32
CA VAL A 92 5.45 5.47 -10.27
C VAL A 92 6.39 6.20 -9.32
N THR A 93 6.05 7.44 -8.99
CA THR A 93 6.86 8.30 -8.13
C THR A 93 6.03 8.75 -6.94
N LEU A 94 6.61 8.65 -5.74
CA LEU A 94 6.01 9.19 -4.53
C LEU A 94 6.23 10.70 -4.52
N ARG A 95 5.15 11.47 -4.47
CA ARG A 95 5.26 12.93 -4.43
C ARG A 95 5.58 13.40 -3.01
N PRO A 96 6.13 14.63 -2.85
CA PRO A 96 6.42 15.16 -1.51
C PRO A 96 5.22 15.14 -0.58
N GLN A 97 4.02 15.43 -1.10
CA GLN A 97 2.79 15.38 -0.32
C GLN A 97 2.49 13.95 0.15
N GLY A 98 2.70 12.95 -0.72
CA GLY A 98 2.52 11.54 -0.37
C GLY A 98 3.49 11.09 0.69
N ARG A 99 4.75 11.51 0.59
CA ARG A 99 5.78 11.19 1.61
C ARG A 99 5.42 11.80 2.95
N ARG A 100 4.96 13.04 2.95
CA ARG A 100 4.56 13.73 4.18
C ARG A 100 3.40 13.02 4.84
N LEU A 101 2.37 12.69 4.07
CA LEU A 101 1.20 11.97 4.59
C LEU A 101 1.58 10.61 5.13
N LEU A 102 2.46 9.87 4.43
CA LEU A 102 2.96 8.59 4.89
C LEU A 102 3.65 8.70 6.26
N HIS A 103 4.51 9.71 6.42
CA HIS A 103 5.22 9.91 7.68
C HIS A 103 4.27 10.28 8.82
N GLU A 104 3.27 11.10 8.54
CA GLU A 104 2.24 11.45 9.54
C GLU A 104 1.41 10.24 9.94
N ALA A 105 1.12 9.35 8.98
CA ALA A 105 0.27 8.18 9.22
C ALA A 105 0.99 7.04 9.95
N ARG A 106 2.32 7.04 10.00
CA ARG A 106 3.10 5.96 10.60
C ARG A 106 2.76 5.71 12.05
N ASP A 107 2.66 6.76 12.84
CA ASP A 107 2.34 6.61 14.27
C ASP A 107 0.94 6.04 14.46
N THR A 108 -0.02 6.51 13.67
CA THR A 108 -1.39 5.98 13.70
C THR A 108 -1.42 4.49 13.39
N ALA A 109 -0.71 4.07 12.32
CA ALA A 109 -0.65 2.68 11.93
C ALA A 109 0.06 1.82 13.00
N ALA A 110 1.17 2.31 13.52
CA ALA A 110 1.93 1.60 14.57
C ALA A 110 1.10 1.42 15.83
N ASN A 111 0.37 2.44 16.25
CA ASN A 111 -0.49 2.38 17.42
C ASN A 111 -1.64 1.38 17.22
N ALA A 112 -2.23 1.34 16.04
CA ALA A 112 -3.29 0.38 15.72
C ALA A 112 -2.79 -1.06 15.75
N CYS A 113 -1.54 -1.29 15.34
CA CYS A 113 -0.93 -2.62 15.37
C CYS A 113 -0.66 -3.15 16.78
N THR A 114 -0.53 -2.27 17.76
CA THR A 114 -0.17 -2.65 19.15
C THR A 114 -1.38 -2.71 20.08
N SER A 115 -2.54 -2.33 19.62
CA SER A 115 -3.75 -2.33 20.46
C SER A 115 -4.55 -3.61 20.41
#